data_df8afb8dc43a900844dfccfc7e095e1a
#
_entry.id   df8afb8dc43a900844dfccfc7e095e1a
#
_cell.length_a   1.000
_cell.length_b   1.000
_cell.length_c   1.000
_cell.angle_alpha   90.00
_cell.angle_beta   90.00
_cell.angle_gamma   90.00
#
_symmetry.space_group_name_H-M   'P 1'
#
loop_
_entity.id
_entity.type
_entity.pdbx_description
1 polymer ?
#
loop_
_entity_poly.entity_id
_entity_poly.type
_entity_poly.pdbx_seq_one_letter_code
_entity_poly.pdbx_strand_id
1 'polypeptide(L)'
;EEFCTGQVMERRTQVKKSVAASEKPAKAKEFDKELFKRSVEYNVRTLYRKNLEEADAQQIFQAVAYAIKDRIVENWMETQKAYEKEDPKMVYYMSMEFLMGRALGNNLINLKAYKPVAEALEELGLDLNLIEDQEPDAALGNGGLGRLAACFLDSLATLGYPAYGCGIRYRYGMFKQEIRDGYQVEVPDNWLMNG
;
A
#
# COMPACT_ATOMS: atom_id res chain seq x y z
N GLU A 1 -42.84 -5.04 -8.29
CA GLU A 1 -41.61 -5.83 -8.11
C GLU A 1 -40.81 -6.08 -9.40
N GLU A 2 -41.42 -6.05 -10.59
CA GLU A 2 -40.73 -6.26 -11.88
C GLU A 2 -39.97 -5.04 -12.42
N PHE A 3 -40.20 -3.84 -11.90
CA PHE A 3 -39.54 -2.61 -12.39
C PHE A 3 -38.11 -2.40 -11.92
N CYS A 4 -37.68 -3.09 -10.85
CA CYS A 4 -36.32 -2.95 -10.31
C CYS A 4 -35.26 -3.83 -10.97
N THR A 5 -35.64 -4.96 -11.57
CA THR A 5 -34.67 -5.94 -12.09
C THR A 5 -34.11 -5.55 -13.46
N GLY A 6 -34.90 -4.93 -14.33
CA GLY A 6 -34.47 -4.53 -15.67
C GLY A 6 -33.43 -3.40 -15.67
N GLN A 7 -33.63 -2.36 -14.88
CA GLN A 7 -32.69 -1.23 -14.78
C GLN A 7 -31.36 -1.59 -14.12
N VAL A 8 -31.36 -2.53 -13.17
CA VAL A 8 -30.12 -3.02 -12.53
C VAL A 8 -29.30 -3.85 -13.50
N MET A 9 -29.94 -4.65 -14.36
CA MET A 9 -29.21 -5.45 -15.36
C MET A 9 -28.61 -4.60 -16.48
N GLU A 10 -29.34 -3.59 -16.96
CA GLU A 10 -28.86 -2.68 -18.01
C GLU A 10 -27.68 -1.81 -17.52
N ARG A 11 -27.74 -1.34 -16.29
CA ARG A 11 -26.62 -0.64 -15.65
C ARG A 11 -25.40 -1.54 -15.42
N ARG A 12 -25.58 -2.81 -15.04
CA ARG A 12 -24.49 -3.79 -14.95
C ARG A 12 -23.81 -4.05 -16.30
N THR A 13 -24.55 -4.03 -17.39
CA THR A 13 -24.02 -4.22 -18.74
C THR A 13 -23.26 -2.99 -19.24
N GLN A 14 -23.70 -1.78 -18.88
CA GLN A 14 -22.98 -0.54 -19.18
C GLN A 14 -21.70 -0.41 -18.37
N VAL A 15 -21.68 -0.76 -17.08
CA VAL A 15 -20.48 -0.79 -16.25
C VAL A 15 -19.45 -1.80 -16.78
N LYS A 16 -19.88 -2.99 -17.20
CA LYS A 16 -18.99 -3.96 -17.87
C LYS A 16 -18.43 -3.45 -19.19
N LYS A 17 -19.19 -2.66 -19.96
CA LYS A 17 -18.68 -2.06 -21.21
C LYS A 17 -17.70 -0.91 -20.98
N SER A 18 -17.87 -0.10 -19.92
CA SER A 18 -16.92 0.97 -19.57
C SER A 18 -15.59 0.41 -19.03
N VAL A 19 -15.64 -0.67 -18.25
CA VAL A 19 -14.43 -1.36 -17.75
C VAL A 19 -13.69 -2.11 -18.87
N ALA A 20 -14.42 -2.63 -19.87
CA ALA A 20 -13.83 -3.35 -21.01
C ALA A 20 -13.22 -2.43 -22.10
N ALA A 21 -13.49 -1.12 -22.07
CA ALA A 21 -13.01 -0.16 -23.04
C ALA A 21 -11.77 0.63 -22.56
N SER A 22 -11.22 0.36 -21.37
CA SER A 22 -9.94 0.94 -20.96
C SER A 22 -8.85 0.36 -21.87
N GLU A 23 -8.20 1.21 -22.64
CA GLU A 23 -6.98 0.90 -23.38
C GLU A 23 -6.05 0.06 -22.52
N LYS A 24 -5.42 -0.97 -23.13
CA LYS A 24 -4.46 -1.82 -22.42
C LYS A 24 -3.53 -0.94 -21.60
N PRO A 25 -3.34 -1.23 -20.31
CA PRO A 25 -2.46 -0.44 -19.47
C PRO A 25 -1.13 -0.26 -20.21
N ALA A 26 -0.63 0.98 -20.26
CA ALA A 26 0.66 1.30 -20.83
C ALA A 26 1.68 0.27 -20.30
N LYS A 27 2.55 -0.26 -21.18
CA LYS A 27 3.56 -1.24 -20.76
C LYS A 27 4.22 -0.71 -19.51
N ALA A 28 4.12 -1.46 -18.42
CA ALA A 28 4.76 -1.10 -17.15
C ALA A 28 6.23 -0.79 -17.47
N LYS A 29 6.68 0.43 -17.17
CA LYS A 29 8.08 0.80 -17.33
C LYS A 29 8.93 -0.20 -16.56
N GLU A 30 9.95 -0.75 -17.18
CA GLU A 30 10.90 -1.63 -16.52
C GLU A 30 11.47 -0.93 -15.28
N PHE A 31 11.63 -1.68 -14.19
CA PHE A 31 12.12 -1.12 -12.94
C PHE A 31 13.60 -0.78 -13.05
N ASP A 32 13.94 0.50 -12.88
CA ASP A 32 15.31 1.01 -12.93
C ASP A 32 15.99 0.86 -11.57
N LYS A 33 16.86 -0.15 -11.44
CA LYS A 33 17.60 -0.44 -10.21
C LYS A 33 18.55 0.69 -9.80
N GLU A 34 19.22 1.32 -10.78
CA GLU A 34 20.18 2.39 -10.51
C GLU A 34 19.48 3.65 -10.00
N LEU A 35 18.36 3.99 -10.60
CA LEU A 35 17.52 5.10 -10.13
C LEU A 35 17.00 4.82 -8.72
N PHE A 36 16.56 3.60 -8.46
CA PHE A 36 16.09 3.19 -7.13
C PHE A 36 17.19 3.31 -6.06
N LYS A 37 18.39 2.77 -6.30
CA LYS A 37 19.53 2.87 -5.38
C LYS A 37 19.85 4.34 -5.03
N ARG A 38 19.95 5.19 -6.07
CA ARG A 38 20.16 6.62 -5.88
C ARG A 38 19.04 7.29 -5.07
N SER A 39 17.78 6.88 -5.30
CA SER A 39 16.64 7.40 -4.53
C SER A 39 16.73 7.01 -3.05
N VAL A 40 17.11 5.77 -2.74
CA VAL A 40 17.31 5.31 -1.36
C VAL A 40 18.41 6.13 -0.67
N GLU A 41 19.59 6.25 -1.29
CA GLU A 41 20.71 7.04 -0.75
C GLU A 41 20.32 8.52 -0.58
N TYR A 42 19.61 9.09 -1.56
CA TYR A 42 19.11 10.45 -1.50
C TYR A 42 18.15 10.65 -0.33
N ASN A 43 17.21 9.71 -0.10
CA ASN A 43 16.25 9.76 0.99
C ASN A 43 16.94 9.64 2.35
N VAL A 44 17.91 8.73 2.52
CA VAL A 44 18.71 8.65 3.76
C VAL A 44 19.38 9.99 4.06
N ARG A 45 20.03 10.58 3.06
CA ARG A 45 20.77 11.83 3.23
C ARG A 45 19.86 13.02 3.54
N THR A 46 18.72 13.13 2.85
CA THR A 46 17.82 14.28 2.98
C THR A 46 16.96 14.22 4.24
N LEU A 47 16.49 13.04 4.62
CA LEU A 47 15.65 12.86 5.80
C LEU A 47 16.48 12.87 7.09
N TYR A 48 17.66 12.21 7.07
CA TYR A 48 18.42 11.94 8.30
C TYR A 48 19.79 12.61 8.34
N ARG A 49 20.28 13.22 7.24
CA ARG A 49 21.61 13.83 7.13
C ARG A 49 22.73 12.83 7.41
N LYS A 50 22.53 11.57 6.98
CA LYS A 50 23.45 10.44 7.16
C LYS A 50 23.80 9.83 5.82
N ASN A 51 24.90 9.09 5.78
CA ASN A 51 25.18 8.13 4.72
C ASN A 51 24.48 6.79 5.02
N LEU A 52 24.42 5.91 4.03
CA LEU A 52 23.74 4.62 4.16
C LEU A 52 24.34 3.76 5.27
N GLU A 53 25.68 3.80 5.43
CA GLU A 53 26.42 3.06 6.45
C GLU A 53 26.17 3.55 7.89
N GLU A 54 25.72 4.80 8.04
CA GLU A 54 25.44 5.44 9.33
C GLU A 54 23.96 5.33 9.73
N ALA A 55 23.12 4.95 8.78
CA ALA A 55 21.68 4.86 9.00
C ALA A 55 21.33 3.56 9.73
N ASP A 56 20.39 3.63 10.66
CA ASP A 56 19.83 2.45 11.28
C ASP A 56 18.78 1.77 10.38
N ALA A 57 18.39 0.55 10.74
CA ALA A 57 17.47 -0.26 9.93
C ALA A 57 16.11 0.43 9.68
N GLN A 58 15.60 1.16 10.68
CA GLN A 58 14.35 1.90 10.56
C GLN A 58 14.47 3.09 9.59
N GLN A 59 15.59 3.81 9.62
CA GLN A 59 15.86 4.90 8.69
C GLN A 59 16.02 4.40 7.26
N ILE A 60 16.65 3.25 7.07
CA ILE A 60 16.75 2.59 5.76
C ILE A 60 15.38 2.15 5.27
N PHE A 61 14.57 1.52 6.12
CA PHE A 61 13.18 1.18 5.77
C PHE A 61 12.40 2.41 5.28
N GLN A 62 12.45 3.51 6.01
CA GLN A 62 11.78 4.75 5.60
C GLN A 62 12.27 5.26 4.24
N ALA A 63 13.58 5.23 4.00
CA ALA A 63 14.16 5.67 2.74
C ALA A 63 13.72 4.79 1.56
N VAL A 64 13.67 3.48 1.76
CA VAL A 64 13.15 2.49 0.79
C VAL A 64 11.66 2.73 0.53
N ALA A 65 10.86 2.91 1.59
CA ALA A 65 9.43 3.16 1.48
C ALA A 65 9.14 4.45 0.67
N TYR A 66 9.90 5.53 0.88
CA TYR A 66 9.78 6.75 0.08
C TYR A 66 10.15 6.53 -1.39
N ALA A 67 11.23 5.79 -1.67
CA ALA A 67 11.64 5.48 -3.04
C ALA A 67 10.57 4.66 -3.80
N ILE A 68 9.89 3.74 -3.11
CA ILE A 68 8.77 2.97 -3.68
C ILE A 68 7.50 3.83 -3.82
N LYS A 69 7.23 4.69 -2.83
CA LYS A 69 6.10 5.63 -2.88
C LYS A 69 6.13 6.51 -4.11
N ASP A 70 7.29 6.99 -4.53
CA ASP A 70 7.44 7.82 -5.73
C ASP A 70 6.89 7.08 -6.97
N ARG A 71 7.16 5.78 -7.09
CA ARG A 71 6.63 4.94 -8.19
C ARG A 71 5.11 4.76 -8.10
N ILE A 72 4.60 4.60 -6.88
CA ILE A 72 3.15 4.50 -6.65
C ILE A 72 2.45 5.81 -7.03
N VAL A 73 3.03 6.95 -6.68
CA VAL A 73 2.48 8.27 -6.97
C VAL A 73 2.39 8.52 -8.48
N GLU A 74 3.39 8.10 -9.28
CA GLU A 74 3.32 8.18 -10.75
C GLU A 74 2.06 7.48 -11.29
N ASN A 75 1.82 6.24 -10.87
CA ASN A 75 0.64 5.47 -11.26
C ASN A 75 -0.67 6.10 -10.73
N TRP A 76 -0.63 6.63 -9.52
CA TRP A 76 -1.78 7.30 -8.91
C TRP A 76 -2.18 8.56 -9.67
N MET A 77 -1.23 9.36 -10.10
CA MET A 77 -1.50 10.55 -10.93
C MET A 77 -2.17 10.20 -12.26
N GLU A 78 -1.78 9.09 -12.90
CA GLU A 78 -2.42 8.60 -14.12
C GLU A 78 -3.88 8.16 -13.83
N THR A 79 -4.10 7.46 -12.72
CA THR A 79 -5.44 7.06 -12.27
C THR A 79 -6.34 8.26 -12.00
N GLN A 80 -5.83 9.30 -11.33
CA GLN A 80 -6.61 10.52 -11.07
C GLN A 80 -7.01 11.23 -12.37
N LYS A 81 -6.11 11.35 -13.34
CA LYS A 81 -6.42 11.90 -14.67
C LYS A 81 -7.49 11.09 -15.40
N ALA A 82 -7.45 9.75 -15.27
CA ALA A 82 -8.47 8.89 -15.85
C ALA A 82 -9.83 9.13 -15.17
N TYR A 83 -9.89 9.28 -13.85
CA TYR A 83 -11.11 9.58 -13.12
C TYR A 83 -11.71 10.93 -13.50
N GLU A 84 -10.87 11.97 -13.66
CA GLU A 84 -11.34 13.29 -14.12
C GLU A 84 -11.90 13.26 -15.55
N LYS A 85 -11.30 12.47 -16.43
CA LYS A 85 -11.70 12.36 -17.82
C LYS A 85 -12.98 11.53 -18.02
N GLU A 86 -13.09 10.42 -17.29
CA GLU A 86 -14.13 9.42 -17.53
C GLU A 86 -15.33 9.54 -16.58
N ASP A 87 -15.19 10.33 -15.52
CA ASP A 87 -16.21 10.55 -14.48
C ASP A 87 -16.91 9.24 -14.04
N PRO A 88 -16.15 8.21 -13.62
CA PRO A 88 -16.73 6.91 -13.32
C PRO A 88 -17.52 6.95 -12.01
N LYS A 89 -18.47 6.03 -11.87
CA LYS A 89 -19.16 5.83 -10.60
C LYS A 89 -18.19 5.33 -9.54
N MET A 90 -17.96 6.15 -8.50
CA MET A 90 -17.04 5.85 -7.40
C MET A 90 -17.69 4.94 -6.35
N VAL A 91 -16.88 4.05 -5.79
CA VAL A 91 -17.22 3.20 -4.64
C VAL A 91 -16.52 3.75 -3.40
N TYR A 92 -17.27 3.98 -2.33
CA TYR A 92 -16.72 4.37 -1.03
C TYR A 92 -17.01 3.27 -0.01
N TYR A 93 -15.95 2.59 0.44
CA TYR A 93 -16.05 1.56 1.46
C TYR A 93 -15.79 2.17 2.82
N MET A 94 -16.85 2.34 3.61
CA MET A 94 -16.76 2.96 4.93
C MET A 94 -16.67 1.88 6.00
N SER A 95 -15.62 1.94 6.83
CA SER A 95 -15.43 1.03 7.95
C SER A 95 -14.76 1.77 9.11
N MET A 96 -15.13 1.40 10.34
CA MET A 96 -14.45 1.86 11.54
C MET A 96 -13.11 1.13 11.74
N GLU A 97 -12.91 0.00 11.07
CA GLU A 97 -11.73 -0.84 11.21
C GLU A 97 -11.15 -1.20 9.84
N PHE A 98 -9.83 -1.06 9.71
CA PHE A 98 -9.04 -1.56 8.58
C PHE A 98 -7.80 -2.28 9.12
N LEU A 99 -7.82 -3.60 9.13
CA LEU A 99 -6.69 -4.42 9.56
C LEU A 99 -5.79 -4.73 8.37
N MET A 100 -4.99 -3.74 7.97
CA MET A 100 -4.17 -3.81 6.74
C MET A 100 -2.90 -4.64 6.90
N GLY A 101 -2.23 -4.56 8.05
CA GLY A 101 -0.92 -5.15 8.25
C GLY A 101 0.20 -4.35 7.58
N ARG A 102 1.27 -5.04 7.17
CA ARG A 102 2.42 -4.47 6.46
C ARG A 102 2.09 -4.26 4.97
N ALA A 103 2.66 -3.22 4.37
CA ALA A 103 2.34 -2.79 3.01
C ALA A 103 3.53 -2.91 2.03
N LEU A 104 4.78 -2.82 2.48
CA LEU A 104 5.95 -2.74 1.59
C LEU A 104 6.03 -3.93 0.65
N GLY A 105 6.06 -5.15 1.16
CA GLY A 105 6.17 -6.36 0.34
C GLY A 105 5.00 -6.52 -0.63
N ASN A 106 3.77 -6.25 -0.19
CA ASN A 106 2.60 -6.28 -1.05
C ASN A 106 2.70 -5.26 -2.21
N ASN A 107 3.14 -4.05 -1.93
CA ASN A 107 3.35 -3.03 -2.96
C ASN A 107 4.44 -3.42 -3.95
N LEU A 108 5.55 -4.00 -3.48
CA LEU A 108 6.62 -4.50 -4.35
C LEU A 108 6.13 -5.60 -5.31
N ILE A 109 5.29 -6.51 -4.82
CA ILE A 109 4.67 -7.56 -5.64
C ILE A 109 3.75 -6.94 -6.70
N ASN A 110 2.87 -6.02 -6.29
CA ASN A 110 1.91 -5.37 -7.19
C ASN A 110 2.60 -4.52 -8.26
N LEU A 111 3.72 -3.88 -7.94
CA LEU A 111 4.57 -3.15 -8.88
C LEU A 111 5.45 -4.07 -9.75
N LYS A 112 5.43 -5.39 -9.51
CA LYS A 112 6.35 -6.37 -10.12
C LYS A 112 7.82 -6.02 -9.90
N ALA A 113 8.12 -5.37 -8.79
CA ALA A 113 9.43 -4.83 -8.44
C ALA A 113 10.13 -5.60 -7.32
N TYR A 114 9.52 -6.65 -6.74
CA TYR A 114 10.08 -7.37 -5.59
C TYR A 114 11.51 -7.87 -5.86
N LYS A 115 11.69 -8.64 -6.92
CA LYS A 115 13.01 -9.18 -7.28
C LYS A 115 14.03 -8.10 -7.64
N PRO A 116 13.75 -7.13 -8.54
CA PRO A 116 14.68 -6.05 -8.84
C PRO A 116 15.07 -5.19 -7.62
N VAL A 117 14.13 -4.97 -6.67
CA VAL A 117 14.41 -4.24 -5.43
C VAL A 117 15.30 -5.07 -4.50
N ALA A 118 15.02 -6.36 -4.32
CA ALA A 118 15.85 -7.24 -3.52
C ALA A 118 17.31 -7.27 -4.04
N GLU A 119 17.49 -7.43 -5.35
CA GLU A 119 18.81 -7.40 -5.99
C GLU A 119 19.52 -6.04 -5.81
N ALA A 120 18.78 -4.93 -5.97
CA ALA A 120 19.35 -3.58 -5.80
C ALA A 120 19.77 -3.31 -4.34
N LEU A 121 19.01 -3.81 -3.36
CA LEU A 121 19.36 -3.70 -1.95
C LEU A 121 20.56 -4.59 -1.60
N GLU A 122 20.64 -5.81 -2.14
CA GLU A 122 21.79 -6.69 -1.97
C GLU A 122 23.08 -6.03 -2.51
N GLU A 123 23.01 -5.35 -3.66
CA GLU A 123 24.13 -4.57 -4.22
C GLU A 123 24.57 -3.40 -3.30
N LEU A 124 23.66 -2.90 -2.45
CA LEU A 124 23.96 -1.90 -1.40
C LEU A 124 24.39 -2.53 -0.06
N GLY A 125 24.50 -3.86 0.00
CA GLY A 125 24.83 -4.59 1.23
C GLY A 125 23.66 -4.70 2.22
N LEU A 126 22.42 -4.56 1.77
CA LEU A 126 21.20 -4.59 2.57
C LEU A 126 20.36 -5.83 2.29
N ASP A 127 19.66 -6.35 3.30
CA ASP A 127 18.70 -7.45 3.18
C ASP A 127 17.27 -6.92 3.21
N LEU A 128 16.52 -7.18 2.15
CA LEU A 128 15.11 -6.76 2.04
C LEU A 128 14.25 -7.32 3.18
N ASN A 129 14.48 -8.57 3.61
CA ASN A 129 13.67 -9.16 4.69
C ASN A 129 13.88 -8.42 6.02
N LEU A 130 15.11 -8.04 6.33
CA LEU A 130 15.42 -7.24 7.53
C LEU A 130 14.82 -5.85 7.46
N ILE A 131 14.69 -5.29 6.25
CA ILE A 131 14.03 -4.00 6.03
C ILE A 131 12.52 -4.14 6.19
N GLU A 132 11.90 -5.15 5.61
CA GLU A 132 10.45 -5.42 5.77
C GLU A 132 10.08 -5.65 7.24
N ASP A 133 10.97 -6.23 8.05
CA ASP A 133 10.75 -6.45 9.48
C ASP A 133 10.70 -5.16 10.32
N GLN A 134 11.18 -4.04 9.77
CA GLN A 134 11.07 -2.73 10.43
C GLN A 134 9.68 -2.09 10.29
N GLU A 135 8.85 -2.58 9.36
CA GLU A 135 7.50 -2.03 9.14
C GLU A 135 6.56 -2.47 10.25
N PRO A 136 5.97 -1.53 11.00
CA PRO A 136 4.93 -1.87 11.96
C PRO A 136 3.63 -2.22 11.22
N ASP A 137 2.85 -3.14 11.77
CA ASP A 137 1.50 -3.41 11.25
C ASP A 137 0.61 -2.17 11.37
N ALA A 138 -0.08 -1.81 10.30
CA ALA A 138 -1.22 -0.91 10.39
C ALA A 138 -2.41 -1.69 10.98
N ALA A 139 -2.39 -1.90 12.30
CA ALA A 139 -3.37 -2.67 13.04
C ALA A 139 -4.55 -1.79 13.47
N LEU A 140 -5.22 -1.18 12.49
CA LEU A 140 -6.38 -0.29 12.72
C LEU A 140 -7.70 -1.06 12.77
N GLY A 141 -7.67 -2.26 13.26
CA GLY A 141 -8.79 -3.17 13.42
C GLY A 141 -8.47 -4.27 14.41
N ASN A 142 -9.48 -5.04 14.79
CA ASN A 142 -9.38 -6.04 15.85
C ASN A 142 -9.56 -7.48 15.32
N GLY A 143 -10.23 -7.66 14.21
CA GLY A 143 -10.55 -9.00 13.71
C GLY A 143 -11.24 -9.00 12.35
N GLY A 144 -12.28 -9.81 12.24
CA GLY A 144 -12.98 -10.11 10.98
C GLY A 144 -13.50 -8.89 10.24
N LEU A 145 -14.08 -7.91 10.94
CA LEU A 145 -14.58 -6.68 10.33
C LEU A 145 -13.45 -5.91 9.64
N GLY A 146 -12.36 -5.66 10.34
CA GLY A 146 -11.21 -4.92 9.82
C GLY A 146 -10.49 -5.68 8.70
N ARG A 147 -10.34 -6.99 8.81
CA ARG A 147 -9.70 -7.79 7.76
C ARG A 147 -10.58 -7.91 6.51
N LEU A 148 -11.91 -8.01 6.67
CA LEU A 148 -12.84 -8.01 5.55
C LEU A 148 -12.72 -6.71 4.74
N ALA A 149 -12.63 -5.56 5.41
CA ALA A 149 -12.41 -4.27 4.77
C ALA A 149 -11.11 -4.25 3.93
N ALA A 150 -10.01 -4.75 4.50
CA ALA A 150 -8.73 -4.87 3.80
C ALA A 150 -8.83 -5.77 2.56
N CYS A 151 -9.44 -6.94 2.68
CA CYS A 151 -9.62 -7.88 1.57
C CYS A 151 -10.56 -7.31 0.47
N PHE A 152 -11.58 -6.56 0.84
CA PHE A 152 -12.47 -5.94 -0.14
C PHE A 152 -11.77 -4.84 -0.93
N LEU A 153 -10.93 -4.02 -0.30
CA LEU A 153 -10.14 -3.01 -1.02
C LEU A 153 -9.18 -3.66 -2.04
N ASP A 154 -8.53 -4.74 -1.65
CA ASP A 154 -7.66 -5.51 -2.55
C ASP A 154 -8.45 -6.11 -3.73
N SER A 155 -9.61 -6.70 -3.46
CA SER A 155 -10.50 -7.23 -4.50
C SER A 155 -11.02 -6.14 -5.45
N LEU A 156 -11.41 -4.98 -4.94
CA LEU A 156 -11.85 -3.84 -5.74
C LEU A 156 -10.73 -3.34 -6.66
N ALA A 157 -9.51 -3.23 -6.13
CA ALA A 157 -8.34 -2.84 -6.91
C ALA A 157 -8.01 -3.88 -8.00
N THR A 158 -8.03 -5.18 -7.68
CA THR A 158 -7.80 -6.28 -8.64
C THR A 158 -8.82 -6.29 -9.76
N LEU A 159 -10.07 -5.96 -9.47
CA LEU A 159 -11.16 -5.88 -10.45
C LEU A 159 -11.21 -4.55 -11.21
N GLY A 160 -10.34 -3.60 -10.88
CA GLY A 160 -10.26 -2.30 -11.53
C GLY A 160 -11.44 -1.37 -11.21
N TYR A 161 -12.09 -1.55 -10.05
CA TYR A 161 -13.13 -0.63 -9.60
C TYR A 161 -12.52 0.64 -9.00
N PRO A 162 -13.02 1.84 -9.38
CA PRO A 162 -12.63 3.09 -8.74
C PRO A 162 -13.24 3.14 -7.32
N ALA A 163 -12.39 2.93 -6.32
CA ALA A 163 -12.83 2.78 -4.94
C ALA A 163 -11.92 3.48 -3.94
N TYR A 164 -12.53 3.99 -2.88
CA TYR A 164 -11.85 4.56 -1.72
C TYR A 164 -12.24 3.84 -0.44
N GLY A 165 -11.27 3.49 0.38
CA GLY A 165 -11.49 3.09 1.76
C GLY A 165 -11.58 4.33 2.66
N CYS A 166 -12.66 4.47 3.41
CA CYS A 166 -12.89 5.59 4.31
C CYS A 166 -12.99 5.09 5.75
N GLY A 167 -12.04 5.49 6.59
CA GLY A 167 -11.96 5.03 7.97
C GLY A 167 -11.31 6.04 8.89
N ILE A 168 -10.97 5.61 10.09
CA ILE A 168 -10.33 6.41 11.12
C ILE A 168 -8.86 6.02 11.20
N ARG A 169 -7.96 6.99 11.11
CA ARG A 169 -6.55 6.79 11.37
C ARG A 169 -6.30 6.89 12.87
N TYR A 170 -6.53 5.81 13.59
CA TYR A 170 -6.29 5.76 15.03
C TYR A 170 -4.82 6.08 15.34
N ARG A 171 -4.60 6.84 16.41
CA ARG A 171 -3.25 7.19 16.86
C ARG A 171 -2.47 5.96 17.34
N TYR A 172 -3.16 5.01 17.93
CA TYR A 172 -2.62 3.75 18.40
C TYR A 172 -3.31 2.60 17.66
N GLY A 173 -2.56 1.58 17.27
CA GLY A 173 -3.12 0.32 16.80
C GLY A 173 -3.84 -0.43 17.91
N MET A 174 -4.27 -1.67 17.61
CA MET A 174 -5.04 -2.49 18.56
C MET A 174 -4.34 -2.59 19.92
N PHE A 175 -3.17 -3.17 19.99
CA PHE A 175 -2.18 -3.11 21.07
C PHE A 175 -0.88 -3.77 20.59
N LYS A 176 0.25 -3.40 21.23
CA LYS A 176 1.51 -4.14 21.06
C LYS A 176 1.57 -5.25 22.10
N GLN A 177 1.85 -6.46 21.65
CA GLN A 177 2.06 -7.61 22.53
C GLN A 177 3.52 -7.65 22.99
N GLU A 178 3.72 -7.72 24.30
CA GLU A 178 5.01 -8.05 24.92
C GLU A 178 4.87 -9.35 25.72
N ILE A 179 5.97 -10.11 25.83
CA ILE A 179 6.00 -11.27 26.68
C ILE A 179 6.92 -10.93 27.87
N ARG A 180 6.35 -10.94 29.09
CA ARG A 180 7.07 -10.70 30.34
C ARG A 180 6.82 -11.87 31.29
N ASP A 181 7.88 -12.50 31.76
CA ASP A 181 7.82 -13.67 32.65
C ASP A 181 6.94 -14.81 32.12
N GLY A 182 6.89 -14.99 30.80
CA GLY A 182 6.10 -16.01 30.13
C GLY A 182 4.62 -15.65 29.92
N TYR A 183 4.19 -14.45 30.27
CA TYR A 183 2.83 -13.96 30.11
C TYR A 183 2.75 -12.86 29.07
N GLN A 184 1.61 -12.80 28.37
CA GLN A 184 1.29 -11.69 27.49
C GLN A 184 1.01 -10.42 28.31
N VAL A 185 1.63 -9.33 27.89
CA VAL A 185 1.38 -7.99 28.43
C VAL A 185 1.04 -7.08 27.25
N GLU A 186 -0.11 -6.43 27.30
CA GLU A 186 -0.58 -5.48 26.32
C GLU A 186 -0.05 -4.07 26.64
N VAL A 187 0.60 -3.46 25.68
CA VAL A 187 1.12 -2.09 25.78
C VAL A 187 0.61 -1.26 24.60
N PRO A 188 0.60 0.08 24.71
CA PRO A 188 0.18 0.94 23.62
C PRO A 188 1.00 0.70 22.33
N ASP A 189 0.31 0.48 21.22
CA ASP A 189 0.92 0.34 19.90
C ASP A 189 1.04 1.72 19.21
N ASN A 190 2.17 2.36 19.37
CA ASN A 190 2.46 3.64 18.74
C ASN A 190 3.04 3.44 17.33
N TRP A 191 2.25 2.90 16.43
CA TRP A 191 2.64 2.55 15.05
C TRP A 191 3.04 3.76 14.19
N LEU A 192 2.66 4.99 14.59
CA LEU A 192 3.02 6.24 13.91
C LEU A 192 4.29 6.90 14.46
N MET A 193 5.02 6.27 15.38
CA MET A 193 6.15 6.89 16.06
C MET A 193 7.26 7.33 15.10
N ASN A 194 7.45 6.63 14.00
CA ASN A 194 8.51 6.87 13.03
C ASN A 194 7.99 7.31 11.64
N GLY A 195 6.72 7.70 11.52
CA GLY A 195 6.11 8.05 10.24
C GLY A 195 4.96 9.02 10.32
#